data_d163534dc21b766cdeb4787a972463ef
#
_entry.id   d163534dc21b766cdeb4787a972463ef
#
_cell.length_a   1.000
_cell.length_b   1.000
_cell.length_c   1.000
_cell.angle_alpha   90.00
_cell.angle_beta   90.00
_cell.angle_gamma   90.00
#
_symmetry.space_group_name_H-M   'P 1'
#
loop_
_entity.id
_entity.type
_entity.pdbx_description
1 polymer ?
#
loop_
_entity_poly.entity_id
_entity_poly.type
_entity_poly.pdbx_seq_one_letter_code
_entity_poly.pdbx_strand_id
1 'polypeptide(L)'
;MSNKHLIHPGLLSLDQVSEMTRGKYSLALSEESIQQIEKCRTYLDNKLAKGDHLIYGINTGFGSLCNVKISDQEIETLQENLVKSHACGLGDEVPPEVVRLILFFKIQSLAYGHSAAQLQTVQRLVDFYNHDILPVIYQQGSLGASGDLAPLAHLSLPLLGYGEVYFKGEKVKTTEVYDQLGWKPLQLKSKEGLALLNGTQFSLAYLCYTVLKSYELLSLANLSAAISLDAFDCRLSPFNDKLHQIRPHRGQVETARLIRELLEGSQIAAAPKESVQDPY
;
A
#
# COMPACT_ATOMS: atom_id res chain seq x y z
N MET A 1 -16.47 7.82 -16.61
CA MET A 1 -16.38 6.38 -16.30
C MET A 1 -15.15 6.20 -15.42
N SER A 2 -15.28 5.56 -14.26
CA SER A 2 -14.11 5.25 -13.42
C SER A 2 -13.25 4.21 -14.16
N ASN A 3 -11.96 4.49 -14.33
CA ASN A 3 -11.04 3.50 -14.89
C ASN A 3 -10.99 2.30 -13.94
N LYS A 4 -11.09 1.09 -14.49
CA LYS A 4 -11.08 -0.15 -13.71
C LYS A 4 -9.69 -0.76 -13.77
N HIS A 5 -9.10 -1.01 -12.60
CA HIS A 5 -7.83 -1.73 -12.47
C HIS A 5 -8.09 -3.18 -12.09
N LEU A 6 -7.58 -4.12 -12.88
CA LEU A 6 -7.66 -5.54 -12.59
C LEU A 6 -6.45 -5.99 -11.77
N ILE A 7 -6.71 -6.54 -10.60
CA ILE A 7 -5.69 -7.12 -9.72
C ILE A 7 -5.30 -8.49 -10.26
N HIS A 8 -4.06 -8.61 -10.71
CA HIS A 8 -3.45 -9.84 -11.20
C HIS A 8 -2.41 -10.39 -10.22
N PRO A 9 -2.15 -11.70 -10.18
CA PRO A 9 -1.08 -12.28 -9.37
C PRO A 9 0.29 -12.08 -10.03
N GLY A 10 0.69 -10.81 -10.20
CA GLY A 10 1.93 -10.40 -10.87
C GLY A 10 2.65 -9.27 -10.17
N LEU A 11 3.79 -8.87 -10.71
CA LEU A 11 4.57 -7.76 -10.20
C LEU A 11 3.86 -6.43 -10.46
N LEU A 12 3.91 -5.52 -9.49
CA LEU A 12 3.48 -4.13 -9.63
C LEU A 12 4.71 -3.25 -9.87
N SER A 13 4.63 -2.38 -10.88
CA SER A 13 5.61 -1.30 -11.06
C SER A 13 5.23 -0.09 -10.19
N LEU A 14 6.23 0.75 -9.90
CA LEU A 14 5.99 2.00 -9.18
C LEU A 14 5.06 2.94 -9.96
N ASP A 15 5.11 2.90 -11.30
CA ASP A 15 4.22 3.69 -12.16
C ASP A 15 2.76 3.28 -11.99
N GLN A 16 2.47 1.97 -11.94
CA GLN A 16 1.13 1.47 -11.66
C GLN A 16 0.64 1.90 -10.27
N VAL A 17 1.51 1.86 -9.25
CA VAL A 17 1.17 2.35 -7.91
C VAL A 17 0.89 3.86 -7.96
N SER A 18 1.70 4.64 -8.68
CA SER A 18 1.50 6.08 -8.87
C SER A 18 0.14 6.39 -9.53
N GLU A 19 -0.24 5.64 -10.53
CA GLU A 19 -1.55 5.78 -11.17
C GLU A 19 -2.70 5.53 -10.18
N MET A 20 -2.58 4.52 -9.31
CA MET A 20 -3.59 4.23 -8.28
C MET A 20 -3.71 5.36 -7.24
N THR A 21 -2.62 6.08 -6.95
CA THR A 21 -2.65 7.20 -6.00
C THR A 21 -3.22 8.48 -6.61
N ARG A 22 -3.02 8.70 -7.91
CA ARG A 22 -3.42 9.94 -8.62
C ARG A 22 -4.81 9.88 -9.22
N GLY A 23 -5.28 8.69 -9.60
CA GLY A 23 -6.56 8.49 -10.27
C GLY A 23 -7.62 7.90 -9.34
N LYS A 24 -8.90 8.13 -9.67
CA LYS A 24 -10.01 7.39 -9.07
C LYS A 24 -10.21 6.10 -9.88
N TYR A 25 -9.48 5.06 -9.51
CA TYR A 25 -9.66 3.73 -10.09
C TYR A 25 -10.58 2.92 -9.19
N SER A 26 -11.46 2.13 -9.79
CA SER A 26 -12.11 1.02 -9.11
C SER A 26 -11.27 -0.25 -9.29
N LEU A 27 -11.21 -1.08 -8.26
CA LEU A 27 -10.51 -2.37 -8.29
C LEU A 27 -11.46 -3.50 -8.61
N ALA A 28 -10.96 -4.52 -9.29
CA ALA A 28 -11.61 -5.82 -9.38
C ALA A 28 -10.54 -6.92 -9.42
N LEU A 29 -10.86 -8.08 -8.89
CA LEU A 29 -10.00 -9.25 -9.02
C LEU A 29 -10.08 -9.77 -10.46
N SER A 30 -8.92 -10.13 -11.02
CA SER A 30 -8.89 -10.89 -12.27
C SER A 30 -9.42 -12.31 -12.05
N GLU A 31 -9.88 -12.95 -13.11
CA GLU A 31 -10.33 -14.34 -13.06
C GLU A 31 -9.23 -15.28 -12.54
N GLU A 32 -7.98 -15.03 -12.96
CA GLU A 32 -6.82 -15.77 -12.46
C GLU A 32 -6.63 -15.61 -10.95
N SER A 33 -6.73 -14.38 -10.41
CA SER A 33 -6.65 -14.15 -8.96
C SER A 33 -7.76 -14.87 -8.20
N ILE A 34 -8.99 -14.84 -8.71
CA ILE A 34 -10.13 -15.54 -8.12
C ILE A 34 -9.83 -17.05 -8.05
N GLN A 35 -9.42 -17.66 -9.16
CA GLN A 35 -9.10 -19.07 -9.23
C GLN A 35 -7.96 -19.47 -8.27
N GLN A 36 -6.90 -18.64 -8.16
CA GLN A 36 -5.79 -18.91 -7.25
C GLN A 36 -6.23 -18.83 -5.77
N ILE A 37 -7.03 -17.84 -5.40
CA ILE A 37 -7.57 -17.70 -4.04
C ILE A 37 -8.42 -18.92 -3.68
N GLU A 38 -9.38 -19.28 -4.53
CA GLU A 38 -10.28 -20.41 -4.29
C GLU A 38 -9.54 -21.74 -4.24
N LYS A 39 -8.58 -21.95 -5.15
CA LYS A 39 -7.73 -23.14 -5.17
C LYS A 39 -6.97 -23.32 -3.86
N CYS A 40 -6.36 -22.24 -3.37
CA CYS A 40 -5.59 -22.27 -2.12
C CYS A 40 -6.50 -22.51 -0.91
N ARG A 41 -7.67 -21.88 -0.87
CA ARG A 41 -8.64 -22.08 0.21
C ARG A 41 -9.14 -23.52 0.22
N THR A 42 -9.58 -24.03 -0.92
CA THR A 42 -10.05 -25.43 -1.08
C THR A 42 -8.98 -26.44 -0.69
N TYR A 43 -7.71 -26.17 -1.06
CA TYR A 43 -6.60 -27.04 -0.64
C TYR A 43 -6.49 -27.12 0.89
N LEU A 44 -6.55 -25.96 1.58
CA LEU A 44 -6.46 -25.93 3.04
C LEU A 44 -7.64 -26.63 3.70
N ASP A 45 -8.88 -26.38 3.25
CA ASP A 45 -10.09 -27.00 3.79
C ASP A 45 -10.04 -28.52 3.64
N ASN A 46 -9.64 -29.02 2.46
CA ASN A 46 -9.46 -30.44 2.21
C ASN A 46 -8.35 -31.08 3.06
N LYS A 47 -7.27 -30.34 3.33
CA LYS A 47 -6.17 -30.80 4.17
C LYS A 47 -6.60 -30.93 5.63
N LEU A 48 -7.36 -29.96 6.13
CA LEU A 48 -7.90 -29.99 7.49
C LEU A 48 -8.92 -31.12 7.70
N ALA A 49 -9.77 -31.37 6.70
CA ALA A 49 -10.76 -32.45 6.74
C ALA A 49 -10.14 -33.87 6.75
N LYS A 50 -8.88 -34.01 6.30
CA LYS A 50 -8.22 -35.33 6.14
C LYS A 50 -7.32 -35.73 7.31
N GLY A 51 -7.02 -34.86 8.27
CA GLY A 51 -5.99 -35.19 9.23
C GLY A 51 -6.01 -34.48 10.56
N ASP A 52 -5.46 -35.19 11.55
CA ASP A 52 -5.25 -34.69 12.93
C ASP A 52 -3.93 -33.97 13.14
N HIS A 53 -3.22 -33.62 12.07
CA HIS A 53 -1.92 -32.98 12.18
C HIS A 53 -2.06 -31.53 12.66
N LEU A 54 -1.26 -31.17 13.66
CA LEU A 54 -1.13 -29.80 14.11
C LEU A 54 -0.41 -28.97 13.04
N ILE A 55 -1.03 -27.88 12.64
CA ILE A 55 -0.44 -26.93 11.68
C ILE A 55 -0.48 -25.55 12.32
N TYR A 56 0.71 -24.99 12.55
CA TYR A 56 0.88 -23.71 13.24
C TYR A 56 0.04 -22.60 12.60
N GLY A 57 -0.70 -21.89 13.45
CA GLY A 57 -1.53 -20.75 13.04
C GLY A 57 -2.77 -21.12 12.21
N ILE A 58 -3.07 -22.39 12.08
CA ILE A 58 -4.25 -22.91 11.35
C ILE A 58 -5.21 -23.62 12.34
N ASN A 59 -4.72 -24.67 13.00
CA ASN A 59 -5.48 -25.42 14.01
C ASN A 59 -4.73 -25.53 15.35
N THR A 60 -3.78 -24.62 15.59
CA THR A 60 -3.09 -24.47 16.88
C THR A 60 -3.22 -23.05 17.39
N GLY A 61 -2.93 -22.84 18.67
CA GLY A 61 -2.67 -21.50 19.20
C GLY A 61 -1.40 -20.88 18.62
N PHE A 62 -1.09 -19.65 19.05
CA PHE A 62 0.04 -18.86 18.58
C PHE A 62 1.13 -18.75 19.66
N GLY A 63 2.37 -18.43 19.23
CA GLY A 63 3.49 -18.23 20.15
C GLY A 63 3.75 -19.46 21.03
N SER A 64 3.70 -19.28 22.33
CA SER A 64 3.89 -20.37 23.31
C SER A 64 2.81 -21.46 23.26
N LEU A 65 1.66 -21.18 22.66
CA LEU A 65 0.56 -22.13 22.50
C LEU A 65 0.61 -22.88 21.15
N CYS A 66 1.73 -22.86 20.45
CA CYS A 66 1.89 -23.48 19.12
C CYS A 66 1.61 -24.99 19.05
N ASN A 67 1.70 -25.70 20.19
CA ASN A 67 1.43 -27.14 20.30
C ASN A 67 0.04 -27.44 20.88
N VAL A 68 -0.78 -26.42 21.16
CA VAL A 68 -2.15 -26.62 21.68
C VAL A 68 -3.11 -26.70 20.50
N LYS A 69 -3.76 -27.88 20.34
CA LYS A 69 -4.81 -28.05 19.32
C LYS A 69 -6.03 -27.23 19.68
N ILE A 70 -6.53 -26.48 18.73
CA ILE A 70 -7.78 -25.73 18.83
C ILE A 70 -8.88 -26.55 18.16
N SER A 71 -10.03 -26.65 18.83
CA SER A 71 -11.19 -27.34 18.26
C SER A 71 -11.76 -26.59 17.06
N ASP A 72 -12.37 -27.29 16.12
CA ASP A 72 -12.98 -26.68 14.93
C ASP A 72 -14.04 -25.62 15.28
N GLN A 73 -14.72 -25.79 16.42
CA GLN A 73 -15.73 -24.86 16.94
C GLN A 73 -15.12 -23.55 17.47
N GLU A 74 -13.84 -23.58 17.88
CA GLU A 74 -13.14 -22.42 18.45
C GLU A 74 -12.25 -21.71 17.42
N ILE A 75 -12.03 -22.31 16.26
CA ILE A 75 -11.13 -21.73 15.24
C ILE A 75 -11.60 -20.34 14.79
N GLU A 76 -12.88 -20.14 14.55
CA GLU A 76 -13.43 -18.84 14.13
C GLU A 76 -13.22 -17.79 15.23
N THR A 77 -13.54 -18.14 16.48
CA THR A 77 -13.31 -17.27 17.63
C THR A 77 -11.82 -16.94 17.81
N LEU A 78 -10.94 -17.90 17.58
CA LEU A 78 -9.49 -17.69 17.62
C LEU A 78 -9.04 -16.67 16.58
N GLN A 79 -9.51 -16.77 15.32
CA GLN A 79 -9.16 -15.84 14.27
C GLN A 79 -9.65 -14.42 14.58
N GLU A 80 -10.87 -14.28 15.06
CA GLU A 80 -11.43 -13.00 15.48
C GLU A 80 -10.64 -12.41 16.66
N ASN A 81 -10.36 -13.18 17.69
CA ASN A 81 -9.58 -12.75 18.85
C ASN A 81 -8.15 -12.39 18.48
N LEU A 82 -7.56 -13.06 17.50
CA LEU A 82 -6.25 -12.71 16.96
C LEU A 82 -6.25 -11.28 16.40
N VAL A 83 -7.22 -10.94 15.57
CA VAL A 83 -7.36 -9.59 15.02
C VAL A 83 -7.58 -8.57 16.14
N LYS A 84 -8.53 -8.83 17.03
CA LYS A 84 -8.88 -7.91 18.14
C LYS A 84 -7.72 -7.64 19.08
N SER A 85 -6.99 -8.68 19.47
CA SER A 85 -5.87 -8.56 20.40
C SER A 85 -4.65 -7.83 19.85
N HIS A 86 -4.49 -7.81 18.54
CA HIS A 86 -3.38 -7.12 17.87
C HIS A 86 -3.73 -5.69 17.43
N ALA A 87 -4.98 -5.28 17.49
CA ALA A 87 -5.42 -3.92 17.20
C ALA A 87 -5.12 -2.97 18.37
N CYS A 88 -3.85 -2.79 18.68
CA CYS A 88 -3.35 -2.02 19.83
C CYS A 88 -2.51 -0.80 19.40
N GLY A 89 -2.72 -0.30 18.19
CA GLY A 89 -2.05 0.89 17.66
C GLY A 89 -2.42 2.15 18.46
N LEU A 90 -1.47 3.09 18.53
CA LEU A 90 -1.57 4.34 19.28
C LEU A 90 -1.03 5.52 18.47
N GLY A 91 -1.15 6.72 19.02
CA GLY A 91 -0.66 7.96 18.43
C GLY A 91 -1.60 8.51 17.36
N ASP A 92 -1.04 9.28 16.43
CA ASP A 92 -1.81 9.91 15.37
C ASP A 92 -2.33 8.88 14.36
N GLU A 93 -3.40 9.22 13.69
CA GLU A 93 -3.95 8.40 12.63
C GLU A 93 -3.05 8.42 11.40
N VAL A 94 -3.03 7.31 10.69
CA VAL A 94 -2.34 7.19 9.40
C VAL A 94 -3.09 8.02 8.35
N PRO A 95 -2.39 8.84 7.54
CA PRO A 95 -3.03 9.64 6.50
C PRO A 95 -3.88 8.78 5.54
N PRO A 96 -5.07 9.27 5.12
CA PRO A 96 -5.99 8.51 4.28
C PRO A 96 -5.38 7.96 2.99
N GLU A 97 -4.48 8.71 2.35
CA GLU A 97 -3.76 8.30 1.16
C GLU A 97 -2.84 7.11 1.40
N VAL A 98 -2.24 7.02 2.59
CA VAL A 98 -1.41 5.87 2.99
C VAL A 98 -2.30 4.68 3.34
N VAL A 99 -3.43 4.89 4.05
CA VAL A 99 -4.39 3.82 4.34
C VAL A 99 -4.92 3.19 3.05
N ARG A 100 -5.20 4.00 2.04
CA ARG A 100 -5.62 3.52 0.71
C ARG A 100 -4.54 2.64 0.07
N LEU A 101 -3.27 3.00 0.19
CA LEU A 101 -2.16 2.17 -0.28
C LEU A 101 -2.03 0.87 0.51
N ILE A 102 -2.17 0.91 1.85
CA ILE A 102 -2.15 -0.30 2.69
C ILE A 102 -3.24 -1.27 2.24
N LEU A 103 -4.45 -0.77 2.03
CA LEU A 103 -5.59 -1.56 1.57
C LEU A 103 -5.32 -2.17 0.19
N PHE A 104 -4.83 -1.37 -0.76
CA PHE A 104 -4.46 -1.81 -2.10
C PHE A 104 -3.40 -2.92 -2.06
N PHE A 105 -2.32 -2.74 -1.30
CA PHE A 105 -1.26 -3.74 -1.19
C PHE A 105 -1.72 -5.01 -0.46
N LYS A 106 -2.63 -4.89 0.51
CA LYS A 106 -3.22 -6.07 1.15
C LYS A 106 -4.06 -6.87 0.16
N ILE A 107 -4.90 -6.22 -0.65
CA ILE A 107 -5.67 -6.86 -1.71
C ILE A 107 -4.73 -7.55 -2.70
N GLN A 108 -3.71 -6.84 -3.20
CA GLN A 108 -2.72 -7.40 -4.11
C GLN A 108 -2.02 -8.63 -3.52
N SER A 109 -1.59 -8.55 -2.26
CA SER A 109 -0.92 -9.65 -1.56
C SER A 109 -1.79 -10.90 -1.43
N LEU A 110 -3.07 -10.73 -1.11
CA LEU A 110 -4.01 -11.84 -0.99
C LEU A 110 -4.40 -12.43 -2.36
N ALA A 111 -4.40 -11.59 -3.39
CA ALA A 111 -4.74 -11.99 -4.76
C ALA A 111 -3.75 -12.98 -5.40
N TYR A 112 -2.53 -13.10 -4.85
CA TYR A 112 -1.59 -14.17 -5.25
C TYR A 112 -2.09 -15.57 -4.93
N GLY A 113 -3.10 -15.73 -4.05
CA GLY A 113 -3.71 -17.02 -3.73
C GLY A 113 -2.83 -17.96 -2.92
N HIS A 114 -1.91 -17.45 -2.08
CA HIS A 114 -1.03 -18.29 -1.23
C HIS A 114 -1.37 -18.22 0.26
N SER A 115 -2.34 -17.40 0.64
CA SER A 115 -2.67 -17.15 2.05
C SER A 115 -3.84 -17.95 2.58
N ALA A 116 -4.56 -18.67 1.73
CA ALA A 116 -5.79 -19.43 2.03
C ALA A 116 -6.91 -18.54 2.64
N ALA A 117 -6.95 -17.27 2.28
CA ALA A 117 -8.08 -16.40 2.56
C ALA A 117 -9.32 -16.86 1.77
N GLN A 118 -10.50 -16.61 2.30
CA GLN A 118 -11.75 -16.80 1.56
C GLN A 118 -11.87 -15.73 0.47
N LEU A 119 -12.46 -16.07 -0.67
CA LEU A 119 -12.69 -15.09 -1.75
C LEU A 119 -13.54 -13.91 -1.24
N GLN A 120 -14.54 -14.17 -0.42
CA GLN A 120 -15.39 -13.11 0.18
C GLN A 120 -14.60 -12.11 1.04
N THR A 121 -13.55 -12.55 1.73
CA THR A 121 -12.69 -11.69 2.54
C THR A 121 -11.90 -10.73 1.64
N VAL A 122 -11.32 -11.25 0.57
CA VAL A 122 -10.57 -10.42 -0.40
C VAL A 122 -11.52 -9.49 -1.14
N GLN A 123 -12.70 -9.96 -1.53
CA GLN A 123 -13.72 -9.14 -2.17
C GLN A 123 -14.20 -8.01 -1.27
N ARG A 124 -14.41 -8.24 0.03
CA ARG A 124 -14.80 -7.19 0.96
C ARG A 124 -13.74 -6.09 1.10
N LEU A 125 -12.44 -6.44 1.02
CA LEU A 125 -11.38 -5.44 0.97
C LEU A 125 -11.43 -4.62 -0.33
N VAL A 126 -11.72 -5.27 -1.46
CA VAL A 126 -11.97 -4.58 -2.75
C VAL A 126 -13.17 -3.65 -2.64
N ASP A 127 -14.24 -4.08 -2.00
CA ASP A 127 -15.44 -3.28 -1.78
C ASP A 127 -15.15 -2.06 -0.88
N PHE A 128 -14.34 -2.22 0.17
CA PHE A 128 -13.87 -1.10 0.98
C PHE A 128 -13.13 -0.07 0.14
N TYR A 129 -12.18 -0.52 -0.68
CA TYR A 129 -11.45 0.37 -1.58
C TYR A 129 -12.36 1.12 -2.53
N ASN A 130 -13.31 0.41 -3.17
CA ASN A 130 -14.20 0.97 -4.17
C ASN A 130 -15.26 1.94 -3.61
N HIS A 131 -15.68 1.74 -2.36
CA HIS A 131 -16.63 2.61 -1.67
C HIS A 131 -15.96 3.72 -0.86
N ASP A 132 -14.62 3.83 -0.94
CA ASP A 132 -13.83 4.79 -0.14
C ASP A 132 -14.07 4.62 1.36
N ILE A 133 -14.17 3.37 1.81
CA ILE A 133 -14.27 3.00 3.22
C ILE A 133 -12.84 2.75 3.70
N LEU A 134 -12.27 3.71 4.43
CA LEU A 134 -10.89 3.66 4.88
C LEU A 134 -10.84 3.35 6.38
N PRO A 135 -10.34 2.17 6.79
CA PRO A 135 -10.17 1.84 8.20
C PRO A 135 -9.30 2.85 8.95
N VAL A 136 -9.66 3.17 10.18
CA VAL A 136 -8.82 4.00 11.06
C VAL A 136 -7.65 3.15 11.54
N ILE A 137 -6.45 3.58 11.18
CA ILE A 137 -5.17 2.94 11.52
C ILE A 137 -4.30 3.97 12.24
N TYR A 138 -3.54 3.54 13.24
CA TYR A 138 -2.64 4.41 14.01
C TYR A 138 -1.18 4.21 13.61
N GLN A 139 -0.39 5.28 13.76
CA GLN A 139 1.00 5.31 13.30
C GLN A 139 1.96 4.49 14.16
N GLN A 140 1.64 4.28 15.45
CA GLN A 140 2.48 3.56 16.39
C GLN A 140 1.89 2.18 16.69
N GLY A 141 2.73 1.15 16.69
CA GLY A 141 2.31 -0.21 17.05
C GLY A 141 2.94 -1.31 16.20
N SER A 142 3.49 -1.01 15.02
CA SER A 142 4.25 -2.01 14.25
C SER A 142 5.62 -2.24 14.89
N LEU A 143 5.94 -3.52 15.18
CA LEU A 143 7.26 -3.93 15.64
C LEU A 143 8.16 -4.42 14.49
N GLY A 144 7.56 -4.94 13.42
CA GLY A 144 8.25 -5.40 12.23
C GLY A 144 8.84 -6.82 12.28
N ALA A 145 8.89 -7.49 13.45
CA ALA A 145 9.49 -8.82 13.58
C ALA A 145 8.71 -9.93 12.84
N SER A 146 7.38 -9.82 12.77
CA SER A 146 6.49 -10.73 12.03
C SER A 146 5.66 -9.99 10.98
N GLY A 147 6.09 -8.80 10.60
CA GLY A 147 5.35 -7.86 9.79
C GLY A 147 4.65 -6.78 10.63
N ASP A 148 3.77 -6.06 9.99
CA ASP A 148 3.09 -4.88 10.52
C ASP A 148 1.79 -5.27 11.25
N LEU A 149 1.87 -6.11 12.31
CA LEU A 149 0.71 -6.77 12.90
C LEU A 149 -0.37 -5.79 13.39
N ALA A 150 -0.01 -4.81 14.22
CA ALA A 150 -1.00 -3.89 14.80
C ALA A 150 -1.69 -3.01 13.73
N PRO A 151 -0.97 -2.34 12.80
CA PRO A 151 -1.63 -1.61 11.72
C PRO A 151 -2.55 -2.48 10.86
N LEU A 152 -2.12 -3.70 10.52
CA LEU A 152 -2.92 -4.62 9.71
C LEU A 152 -4.10 -5.23 10.50
N ALA A 153 -4.00 -5.32 11.81
CA ALA A 153 -5.14 -5.65 12.67
C ALA A 153 -6.20 -4.54 12.62
N HIS A 154 -5.79 -3.27 12.76
CA HIS A 154 -6.70 -2.14 12.59
C HIS A 154 -7.34 -2.10 11.20
N LEU A 155 -6.56 -2.38 10.12
CA LEU A 155 -7.11 -2.53 8.77
C LEU A 155 -8.22 -3.59 8.72
N SER A 156 -8.09 -4.65 9.51
CA SER A 156 -8.94 -5.83 9.44
C SER A 156 -10.15 -5.79 10.38
N LEU A 157 -10.14 -4.96 11.44
CA LEU A 157 -11.28 -4.82 12.36
C LEU A 157 -12.62 -4.58 11.65
N PRO A 158 -12.69 -3.69 10.65
CA PRO A 158 -13.96 -3.42 9.96
C PRO A 158 -14.52 -4.63 9.21
N LEU A 159 -13.70 -5.59 8.76
CA LEU A 159 -14.19 -6.82 8.16
C LEU A 159 -15.11 -7.60 9.12
N LEU A 160 -14.82 -7.51 10.41
CA LEU A 160 -15.55 -8.16 11.51
C LEU A 160 -16.64 -7.27 12.13
N GLY A 161 -16.85 -6.06 11.59
CA GLY A 161 -17.82 -5.10 12.11
C GLY A 161 -17.33 -4.28 13.31
N TYR A 162 -16.03 -4.33 13.61
CA TYR A 162 -15.42 -3.55 14.71
C TYR A 162 -14.67 -2.32 14.21
N GLY A 163 -14.31 -1.45 15.15
CA GLY A 163 -13.52 -0.25 14.87
C GLY A 163 -14.28 0.86 14.17
N GLU A 164 -13.52 1.82 13.70
CA GLU A 164 -14.01 3.00 13.00
C GLU A 164 -13.42 3.07 11.59
N VAL A 165 -14.14 3.74 10.71
CA VAL A 165 -13.73 3.98 9.32
C VAL A 165 -14.01 5.42 8.93
N TYR A 166 -13.26 5.94 7.98
CA TYR A 166 -13.67 7.12 7.23
C TYR A 166 -14.58 6.68 6.09
N PHE A 167 -15.76 7.26 6.05
CA PHE A 167 -16.75 7.02 4.99
C PHE A 167 -17.42 8.33 4.61
N LYS A 168 -17.42 8.68 3.33
CA LYS A 168 -17.94 9.96 2.81
C LYS A 168 -17.32 11.20 3.48
N GLY A 169 -16.05 11.09 3.91
CA GLY A 169 -15.32 12.16 4.57
C GLY A 169 -15.53 12.28 6.08
N GLU A 170 -16.39 11.47 6.67
CA GLU A 170 -16.66 11.45 8.10
C GLU A 170 -16.11 10.20 8.78
N LYS A 171 -15.64 10.34 10.01
CA LYS A 171 -15.20 9.23 10.86
C LYS A 171 -16.42 8.67 11.59
N VAL A 172 -16.76 7.41 11.28
CA VAL A 172 -17.96 6.73 11.80
C VAL A 172 -17.63 5.31 12.26
N LYS A 173 -18.50 4.71 13.04
CA LYS A 173 -18.39 3.31 13.41
C LYS A 173 -18.63 2.42 12.19
N THR A 174 -17.90 1.32 12.09
CA THR A 174 -18.08 0.34 11.01
C THR A 174 -19.51 -0.19 10.92
N THR A 175 -20.18 -0.38 12.07
CA THR A 175 -21.58 -0.84 12.11
C THR A 175 -22.55 0.10 11.40
N GLU A 176 -22.35 1.41 11.51
CA GLU A 176 -23.18 2.41 10.87
C GLU A 176 -23.07 2.35 9.34
N VAL A 177 -21.85 2.11 8.83
CA VAL A 177 -21.62 1.91 7.39
C VAL A 177 -22.27 0.61 6.91
N TYR A 178 -22.17 -0.44 7.71
CA TYR A 178 -22.76 -1.74 7.38
C TYR A 178 -24.27 -1.67 7.32
N ASP A 179 -24.91 -0.97 8.26
CA ASP A 179 -26.37 -0.73 8.25
C ASP A 179 -26.80 0.05 7.00
N GLN A 180 -26.03 1.09 6.60
CA GLN A 180 -26.32 1.87 5.40
C GLN A 180 -26.18 1.07 4.09
N LEU A 181 -25.21 0.14 4.02
CA LEU A 181 -24.95 -0.65 2.83
C LEU A 181 -25.65 -2.01 2.81
N GLY A 182 -26.36 -2.37 3.89
CA GLY A 182 -26.97 -3.69 4.04
C GLY A 182 -25.95 -4.82 4.17
N TRP A 183 -24.75 -4.52 4.67
CA TRP A 183 -23.68 -5.50 4.81
C TRP A 183 -23.73 -6.19 6.16
N LYS A 184 -23.12 -7.38 6.21
CA LYS A 184 -22.90 -8.12 7.47
C LYS A 184 -21.41 -8.30 7.73
N PRO A 185 -21.00 -8.34 9.02
CA PRO A 185 -19.64 -8.74 9.39
C PRO A 185 -19.28 -10.12 8.79
N LEU A 186 -18.02 -10.29 8.45
CA LEU A 186 -17.50 -11.56 7.97
C LEU A 186 -17.15 -12.47 9.15
N GLN A 187 -17.28 -13.77 8.93
CA GLN A 187 -16.72 -14.78 9.80
C GLN A 187 -15.43 -15.32 9.20
N LEU A 188 -14.33 -15.16 9.93
CA LEU A 188 -13.01 -15.61 9.49
C LEU A 188 -12.89 -17.13 9.69
N LYS A 189 -12.45 -17.84 8.67
CA LYS A 189 -12.09 -19.23 8.75
C LYS A 189 -10.62 -19.43 9.20
N SER A 190 -10.25 -20.68 9.41
CA SER A 190 -8.88 -21.06 9.77
C SER A 190 -7.83 -20.35 8.92
N LYS A 191 -6.77 -19.85 9.54
CA LYS A 191 -5.65 -19.11 8.94
C LYS A 191 -5.96 -17.67 8.50
N GLU A 192 -7.21 -17.23 8.42
CA GLU A 192 -7.51 -15.89 7.87
C GLU A 192 -7.04 -14.75 8.77
N GLY A 193 -7.14 -14.87 10.09
CA GLY A 193 -6.54 -13.90 11.00
C GLY A 193 -5.05 -13.72 10.73
N LEU A 194 -4.33 -14.84 10.60
CA LEU A 194 -2.90 -14.80 10.25
C LEU A 194 -2.65 -14.20 8.86
N ALA A 195 -3.46 -14.53 7.86
CA ALA A 195 -3.34 -13.99 6.49
C ALA A 195 -3.57 -12.48 6.44
N LEU A 196 -4.47 -11.97 7.27
CA LEU A 196 -4.80 -10.56 7.37
C LEU A 196 -3.72 -9.76 8.11
N LEU A 197 -3.19 -10.29 9.23
CA LEU A 197 -2.27 -9.56 10.10
C LEU A 197 -0.82 -9.62 9.61
N ASN A 198 -0.37 -10.77 9.10
CA ASN A 198 1.02 -10.92 8.69
C ASN A 198 1.26 -10.34 7.30
N GLY A 199 2.34 -9.57 7.21
CA GLY A 199 2.76 -8.89 5.99
C GLY A 199 3.36 -7.52 6.30
N THR A 200 3.85 -6.85 5.27
CA THR A 200 4.57 -5.57 5.38
C THR A 200 3.88 -4.46 4.60
N GLN A 201 2.56 -4.53 4.45
CA GLN A 201 1.81 -3.61 3.61
C GLN A 201 1.77 -2.19 4.19
N PHE A 202 1.85 -2.02 5.50
CA PHE A 202 1.98 -0.72 6.16
C PHE A 202 3.33 -0.07 5.84
N SER A 203 4.43 -0.78 6.10
CA SER A 203 5.80 -0.32 5.78
C SER A 203 5.97 -0.06 4.29
N LEU A 204 5.43 -0.94 3.42
CA LEU A 204 5.48 -0.79 1.97
C LEU A 204 4.69 0.44 1.50
N ALA A 205 3.53 0.71 2.09
CA ALA A 205 2.72 1.88 1.74
C ALA A 205 3.47 3.19 2.04
N TYR A 206 4.07 3.30 3.21
CA TYR A 206 4.90 4.46 3.55
C TYR A 206 6.13 4.59 2.64
N LEU A 207 6.80 3.47 2.33
CA LEU A 207 7.94 3.48 1.41
C LEU A 207 7.52 3.98 0.03
N CYS A 208 6.47 3.41 -0.56
CA CYS A 208 5.98 3.84 -1.87
C CYS A 208 5.51 5.31 -1.85
N TYR A 209 4.76 5.71 -0.83
CA TYR A 209 4.31 7.10 -0.67
C TYR A 209 5.51 8.06 -0.63
N THR A 210 6.52 7.75 0.19
CA THR A 210 7.72 8.58 0.33
C THR A 210 8.50 8.66 -0.98
N VAL A 211 8.68 7.54 -1.67
CA VAL A 211 9.39 7.52 -2.97
C VAL A 211 8.65 8.34 -4.02
N LEU A 212 7.33 8.18 -4.14
CA LEU A 212 6.52 8.97 -5.08
C LEU A 212 6.58 10.47 -4.77
N LYS A 213 6.49 10.85 -3.49
CA LYS A 213 6.64 12.26 -3.07
C LYS A 213 8.05 12.79 -3.33
N SER A 214 9.08 11.97 -3.18
CA SER A 214 10.46 12.35 -3.49
C SER A 214 10.64 12.66 -4.98
N TYR A 215 10.02 11.91 -5.88
CA TYR A 215 10.03 12.20 -7.33
C TYR A 215 9.29 13.52 -7.65
N GLU A 216 8.16 13.76 -7.02
CA GLU A 216 7.43 15.02 -7.17
C GLU A 216 8.28 16.21 -6.71
N LEU A 217 8.91 16.12 -5.53
CA LEU A 217 9.79 17.14 -4.99
C LEU A 217 11.02 17.37 -5.86
N LEU A 218 11.64 16.32 -6.39
CA LEU A 218 12.78 16.43 -7.31
C LEU A 218 12.38 17.18 -8.59
N SER A 219 11.21 16.88 -9.14
CA SER A 219 10.70 17.57 -10.33
C SER A 219 10.47 19.07 -10.07
N LEU A 220 9.88 19.40 -8.91
CA LEU A 220 9.68 20.79 -8.48
C LEU A 220 11.01 21.50 -8.22
N ALA A 221 12.00 20.84 -7.64
CA ALA A 221 13.33 21.38 -7.42
C ALA A 221 14.03 21.72 -8.73
N ASN A 222 13.98 20.84 -9.73
CA ASN A 222 14.55 21.09 -11.05
C ASN A 222 13.85 22.27 -11.75
N LEU A 223 12.52 22.33 -11.69
CA LEU A 223 11.76 23.44 -12.25
C LEU A 223 12.10 24.78 -11.57
N SER A 224 12.13 24.80 -10.24
CA SER A 224 12.49 25.98 -9.45
C SER A 224 13.92 26.44 -9.75
N ALA A 225 14.86 25.48 -9.88
CA ALA A 225 16.23 25.80 -10.24
C ALA A 225 16.32 26.42 -11.65
N ALA A 226 15.62 25.86 -12.64
CA ALA A 226 15.59 26.41 -14.00
C ALA A 226 15.05 27.85 -14.03
N ILE A 227 13.92 28.10 -13.35
CA ILE A 227 13.36 29.46 -13.25
C ILE A 227 14.35 30.43 -12.58
N SER A 228 15.02 29.99 -11.51
CA SER A 228 16.00 30.83 -10.79
C SER A 228 17.22 31.11 -11.65
N LEU A 229 17.74 30.13 -12.39
CA LEU A 229 18.86 30.28 -13.32
C LEU A 229 18.55 31.27 -14.44
N ASP A 230 17.34 31.20 -14.99
CA ASP A 230 16.89 32.11 -16.04
C ASP A 230 16.72 33.54 -15.52
N ALA A 231 15.98 33.69 -14.41
CA ALA A 231 15.73 34.99 -13.80
C ALA A 231 17.01 35.71 -13.31
N PHE A 232 18.03 34.95 -12.91
CA PHE A 232 19.32 35.48 -12.42
C PHE A 232 20.35 35.64 -13.55
N ASP A 233 19.96 35.40 -14.80
CA ASP A 233 20.82 35.47 -15.98
C ASP A 233 22.08 34.60 -15.89
N CYS A 234 21.92 33.40 -15.33
CA CYS A 234 23.01 32.47 -15.12
C CYS A 234 23.56 31.85 -16.41
N ARG A 235 24.80 31.34 -16.33
CA ARG A 235 25.44 30.59 -17.41
C ARG A 235 24.93 29.16 -17.46
N LEU A 236 24.70 28.64 -18.68
CA LEU A 236 24.35 27.25 -18.88
C LEU A 236 25.57 26.33 -19.06
N SER A 237 26.77 26.90 -19.16
CA SER A 237 28.01 26.11 -19.33
C SER A 237 28.25 25.05 -18.26
N PRO A 238 27.90 25.23 -16.97
CA PRO A 238 28.02 24.19 -15.96
C PRO A 238 27.13 22.95 -16.21
N PHE A 239 26.07 23.09 -17.00
CA PHE A 239 25.16 22.01 -17.35
C PHE A 239 25.52 21.30 -18.67
N ASN A 240 26.69 21.63 -19.27
CA ASN A 240 27.14 21.00 -20.51
C ASN A 240 27.34 19.49 -20.33
N ASP A 241 26.79 18.70 -21.23
CA ASP A 241 26.82 17.23 -21.13
C ASP A 241 28.23 16.66 -20.99
N LYS A 242 29.21 17.22 -21.71
CA LYS A 242 30.61 16.77 -21.65
C LYS A 242 31.19 16.82 -20.23
N LEU A 243 30.80 17.79 -19.42
CA LEU A 243 31.25 17.91 -18.03
C LEU A 243 30.72 16.78 -17.16
N HIS A 244 29.51 16.33 -17.42
CA HIS A 244 28.85 15.29 -16.64
C HIS A 244 29.27 13.88 -17.07
N GLN A 245 29.65 13.70 -18.35
CA GLN A 245 30.16 12.42 -18.86
C GLN A 245 31.56 12.06 -18.36
N ILE A 246 32.37 13.02 -17.88
CA ILE A 246 33.68 12.75 -17.26
C ILE A 246 33.51 11.97 -15.95
N ARG A 247 32.42 12.20 -15.21
CA ARG A 247 32.03 11.49 -13.98
C ARG A 247 30.55 11.18 -14.04
N PRO A 248 30.17 10.08 -14.71
CA PRO A 248 28.80 9.84 -15.13
C PRO A 248 27.90 9.30 -13.99
N HIS A 249 27.70 10.11 -12.96
CA HIS A 249 26.69 9.85 -11.95
C HIS A 249 25.32 10.08 -12.52
N ARG A 250 24.50 9.05 -12.64
CA ARG A 250 23.21 9.03 -13.33
C ARG A 250 22.30 10.22 -12.94
N GLY A 251 22.15 10.49 -11.65
CA GLY A 251 21.29 11.59 -11.18
C GLY A 251 21.80 12.97 -11.60
N GLN A 252 23.13 13.19 -11.59
CA GLN A 252 23.75 14.43 -12.03
C GLN A 252 23.58 14.64 -13.55
N VAL A 253 23.83 13.60 -14.33
CA VAL A 253 23.66 13.64 -15.80
C VAL A 253 22.22 13.96 -16.16
N GLU A 254 21.26 13.31 -15.50
CA GLU A 254 19.83 13.50 -15.74
C GLU A 254 19.36 14.91 -15.32
N THR A 255 19.76 15.40 -14.15
CA THR A 255 19.44 16.76 -13.70
C THR A 255 20.00 17.82 -14.67
N ALA A 256 21.25 17.66 -15.12
CA ALA A 256 21.84 18.60 -16.08
C ALA A 256 21.10 18.57 -17.43
N ARG A 257 20.67 17.41 -17.88
CA ARG A 257 19.85 17.26 -19.10
C ARG A 257 18.52 18.00 -18.95
N LEU A 258 17.79 17.76 -17.85
CA LEU A 258 16.51 18.40 -17.57
C LEU A 258 16.61 19.94 -17.50
N ILE A 259 17.64 20.47 -16.84
CA ILE A 259 17.86 21.94 -16.77
C ILE A 259 18.05 22.50 -18.18
N ARG A 260 18.86 21.86 -19.04
CA ARG A 260 19.02 22.30 -20.44
C ARG A 260 17.71 22.29 -21.21
N GLU A 261 16.90 21.25 -21.05
CA GLU A 261 15.59 21.11 -21.72
C GLU A 261 14.59 22.16 -21.23
N LEU A 262 14.53 22.40 -19.91
CA LEU A 262 13.64 23.40 -19.33
C LEU A 262 13.98 24.83 -19.78
N LEU A 263 15.25 25.10 -20.09
CA LEU A 263 15.74 26.41 -20.54
C LEU A 263 15.88 26.52 -22.08
N GLU A 264 15.49 25.46 -22.81
CA GLU A 264 15.49 25.52 -24.28
C GLU A 264 14.56 26.62 -24.79
N GLY A 265 15.09 27.46 -25.66
CA GLY A 265 14.36 28.62 -26.24
C GLY A 265 14.32 29.86 -25.35
N SER A 266 14.90 29.84 -24.14
CA SER A 266 15.04 31.04 -23.32
C SER A 266 15.96 32.06 -24.00
N GLN A 267 15.46 33.28 -24.21
CA GLN A 267 16.23 34.40 -24.76
C GLN A 267 17.27 34.88 -23.74
N ILE A 268 16.95 34.84 -22.44
CA ILE A 268 17.86 35.22 -21.35
C ILE A 268 19.03 34.23 -21.30
N ALA A 269 18.74 32.95 -21.27
CA ALA A 269 19.77 31.90 -21.23
C ALA A 269 20.71 31.93 -22.44
N ALA A 270 20.21 32.30 -23.62
CA ALA A 270 20.97 32.39 -24.88
C ALA A 270 21.77 33.69 -25.04
N ALA A 271 21.48 34.72 -24.24
CA ALA A 271 22.14 36.01 -24.35
C ALA A 271 23.63 35.93 -23.93
N PRO A 272 24.51 36.78 -24.55
CA PRO A 272 25.89 36.93 -24.07
C PRO A 272 25.92 37.32 -22.61
N LYS A 273 26.82 36.69 -21.81
CA LYS A 273 26.97 36.96 -20.37
C LYS A 273 28.12 37.93 -20.12
N GLU A 274 27.89 38.92 -19.31
CA GLU A 274 28.94 39.88 -18.92
C GLU A 274 29.96 39.25 -17.99
N SER A 275 29.53 38.41 -17.04
CA SER A 275 30.41 37.74 -16.09
C SER A 275 31.07 36.53 -16.71
N VAL A 276 32.34 36.28 -16.36
CA VAL A 276 33.06 35.03 -16.79
C VAL A 276 32.51 33.83 -16.05
N GLN A 277 32.02 33.98 -14.83
CA GLN A 277 31.49 32.95 -13.98
C GLN A 277 30.38 33.51 -13.08
N ASP A 278 29.35 32.70 -12.82
CA ASP A 278 28.30 33.04 -11.87
C ASP A 278 28.83 33.01 -10.41
N PRO A 279 28.28 33.78 -9.49
CA PRO A 279 28.68 33.76 -8.08
C PRO A 279 28.32 32.41 -7.43
N TYR A 280 29.15 31.98 -6.49
CA TYR A 280 28.88 30.78 -5.72
C TYR A 280 27.68 30.97 -4.80
#